data_8a28b3dbf0eec7e2bebbcb81c4dcb152
#
_entry.id   8a28b3dbf0eec7e2bebbcb81c4dcb152
#
_cell.length_a   1.000
_cell.length_b   1.000
_cell.length_c   1.000
_cell.angle_alpha   90.00
_cell.angle_beta   90.00
_cell.angle_gamma   90.00
#
_symmetry.space_group_name_H-M   'P 1'
#
loop_
_entity.id
_entity.type
_entity.pdbx_description
1 polymer ?
#
loop_
_entity_poly.entity_id
_entity_poly.type
_entity_poly.pdbx_seq_one_letter_code
_entity_poly.pdbx_strand_id
1 'polypeptide(L)'
;FPLHFENKNGEKKLPMLSVFKFHIALAVLNKVDQGKLKLDQPIFIKKADLLENTWSPIREKYPNGNIEMPLSELIKYTVAKSDNNGCDLLLRLIGGTETVQKFINNKGIKNFTIKADEAQMHKGYEFMYWNTTTTNDSNLLLMNFFDGKVLSKNSTSFLMKTMIETTTGTTKIVAQLPKGTPVAHKTGSSGKDEKGLTIAENDIGIITLPNGKHYAISVFVSDSMETEETNTKIIADISKRVFDYFSRK
;
A
#
# COMPACT_ATOMS: atom_id res chain seq x y z
N PHE A 1 -1.64 -24.77 -10.82
CA PHE A 1 -0.45 -24.56 -9.97
C PHE A 1 -0.12 -23.08 -10.06
N PRO A 2 0.03 -22.35 -8.93
CA PRO A 2 0.52 -21.00 -8.97
C PRO A 2 1.96 -21.03 -9.49
N LEU A 3 2.21 -20.42 -10.65
CA LEU A 3 3.56 -20.16 -11.11
C LEU A 3 4.15 -19.07 -10.21
N HIS A 4 5.18 -19.40 -9.48
CA HIS A 4 5.94 -18.46 -8.68
C HIS A 4 7.18 -18.06 -9.46
N PHE A 5 7.31 -16.77 -9.75
CA PHE A 5 8.53 -16.19 -10.30
C PHE A 5 9.21 -15.39 -9.20
N GLU A 6 10.37 -15.84 -8.82
CA GLU A 6 11.22 -15.19 -7.83
C GLU A 6 12.49 -14.68 -8.51
N ASN A 7 12.90 -13.47 -8.17
CA ASN A 7 14.23 -13.02 -8.54
C ASN A 7 15.22 -13.31 -7.38
N LYS A 8 16.50 -12.99 -7.57
CA LYS A 8 17.56 -13.17 -6.55
C LYS A 8 17.27 -12.47 -5.22
N ASN A 9 16.34 -11.50 -5.18
CA ASN A 9 16.07 -10.62 -4.05
C ASN A 9 14.73 -10.88 -3.39
N GLY A 10 14.03 -11.98 -3.72
CA GLY A 10 12.70 -12.29 -3.20
C GLY A 10 12.60 -12.27 -1.67
N GLU A 11 13.69 -12.64 -0.99
CA GLU A 11 13.80 -12.65 0.47
C GLU A 11 14.51 -11.40 1.04
N LYS A 12 14.99 -10.47 0.20
CA LYS A 12 15.60 -9.22 0.67
C LYS A 12 14.55 -8.34 1.31
N LYS A 13 14.80 -7.87 2.54
CA LYS A 13 13.97 -6.85 3.21
C LYS A 13 14.18 -5.50 2.54
N LEU A 14 13.09 -4.93 2.05
CA LEU A 14 13.07 -3.68 1.28
C LEU A 14 12.15 -2.66 1.96
N PRO A 15 12.49 -1.36 1.95
CA PRO A 15 11.66 -0.32 2.53
C PRO A 15 10.32 -0.20 1.77
N MET A 16 9.22 -0.19 2.52
CA MET A 16 7.87 -0.20 1.96
C MET A 16 7.40 1.19 1.51
N LEU A 17 7.80 2.23 2.21
CA LEU A 17 7.15 3.53 2.13
C LEU A 17 5.62 3.33 2.18
N SER A 18 4.83 4.15 1.48
CA SER A 18 3.37 4.10 1.54
C SER A 18 2.72 2.75 1.16
N VAL A 19 3.46 1.74 0.70
CA VAL A 19 2.94 0.37 0.56
C VAL A 19 2.42 -0.16 1.91
N PHE A 20 3.01 0.25 3.04
CA PHE A 20 2.57 -0.18 4.38
C PHE A 20 1.13 0.22 4.73
N LYS A 21 0.53 1.20 4.03
CA LYS A 21 -0.86 1.62 4.20
C LYS A 21 -1.88 0.53 3.84
N PHE A 22 -1.52 -0.37 2.91
CA PHE A 22 -2.30 -1.58 2.65
C PHE A 22 -2.37 -2.47 3.90
N HIS A 23 -1.26 -2.69 4.58
CA HIS A 23 -1.19 -3.50 5.80
C HIS A 23 -1.98 -2.87 6.95
N ILE A 24 -1.94 -1.54 7.07
CA ILE A 24 -2.74 -0.79 8.05
C ILE A 24 -4.23 -0.96 7.75
N ALA A 25 -4.65 -0.80 6.49
CA ALA A 25 -6.04 -0.98 6.09
C ALA A 25 -6.55 -2.39 6.40
N LEU A 26 -5.74 -3.43 6.18
CA LEU A 26 -6.06 -4.80 6.57
C LEU A 26 -6.30 -4.92 8.09
N ALA A 27 -5.43 -4.33 8.91
CA ALA A 27 -5.57 -4.37 10.36
C ALA A 27 -6.82 -3.61 10.87
N VAL A 28 -7.12 -2.45 10.26
CA VAL A 28 -8.35 -1.67 10.54
C VAL A 28 -9.59 -2.47 10.19
N LEU A 29 -9.64 -3.05 8.99
CA LEU A 29 -10.78 -3.85 8.51
C LEU A 29 -10.96 -5.13 9.32
N ASN A 30 -9.89 -5.72 9.83
CA ASN A 30 -10.02 -6.83 10.79
C ASN A 30 -10.72 -6.39 12.10
N LYS A 31 -10.55 -5.15 12.56
CA LYS A 31 -11.33 -4.62 13.70
C LYS A 31 -12.80 -4.39 13.32
N VAL A 32 -13.08 -4.04 12.07
CA VAL A 32 -14.46 -3.97 11.53
C VAL A 32 -15.09 -5.35 11.51
N ASP A 33 -14.38 -6.37 11.01
CA ASP A 33 -14.86 -7.76 10.97
C ASP A 33 -15.11 -8.33 12.37
N GLN A 34 -14.39 -7.86 13.39
CA GLN A 34 -14.60 -8.21 14.79
C GLN A 34 -15.75 -7.41 15.46
N GLY A 35 -16.42 -6.51 14.74
CA GLY A 35 -17.46 -5.63 15.30
C GLY A 35 -16.96 -4.53 16.25
N LYS A 36 -15.63 -4.33 16.34
CA LYS A 36 -15.01 -3.29 17.18
C LYS A 36 -15.03 -1.91 16.56
N LEU A 37 -15.09 -1.84 15.24
CA LEU A 37 -15.23 -0.63 14.44
C LEU A 37 -16.36 -0.81 13.44
N LYS A 38 -16.89 0.31 12.89
CA LYS A 38 -17.88 0.32 11.82
C LYS A 38 -17.38 1.20 10.69
N LEU A 39 -17.63 0.81 9.43
CA LEU A 39 -17.20 1.58 8.25
C LEU A 39 -17.87 2.95 8.16
N ASP A 40 -19.08 3.09 8.67
CA ASP A 40 -19.86 4.31 8.68
C ASP A 40 -19.62 5.18 9.93
N GLN A 41 -18.85 4.68 10.93
CA GLN A 41 -18.58 5.49 12.13
C GLN A 41 -17.83 6.77 11.79
N PRO A 42 -18.22 7.92 12.37
CA PRO A 42 -17.52 9.16 12.17
C PRO A 42 -16.16 9.15 12.89
N ILE A 43 -15.14 9.62 12.20
CA ILE A 43 -13.81 9.88 12.75
C ILE A 43 -13.62 11.38 12.75
N PHE A 44 -13.46 11.96 13.95
CA PHE A 44 -13.21 13.39 14.08
C PHE A 44 -11.74 13.70 13.77
N ILE A 45 -11.51 14.54 12.77
CA ILE A 45 -10.19 14.96 12.31
C ILE A 45 -9.96 16.40 12.75
N LYS A 46 -9.08 16.60 13.73
CA LYS A 46 -8.73 17.93 14.24
C LYS A 46 -7.81 18.65 13.26
N LYS A 47 -7.76 19.98 13.33
CA LYS A 47 -6.76 20.79 12.60
C LYS A 47 -5.33 20.31 12.91
N ALA A 48 -5.04 20.00 14.17
CA ALA A 48 -3.73 19.55 14.62
C ALA A 48 -3.32 18.15 14.07
N ASP A 49 -4.27 17.36 13.56
CA ASP A 49 -4.00 16.07 12.93
C ASP A 49 -3.52 16.22 11.48
N LEU A 50 -3.67 17.40 10.90
CA LEU A 50 -3.34 17.69 9.51
C LEU A 50 -1.97 18.36 9.42
N LEU A 51 -0.91 17.56 9.51
CA LEU A 51 0.48 18.02 9.39
C LEU A 51 0.72 18.70 8.04
N GLU A 52 1.44 19.85 8.05
CA GLU A 52 1.59 20.70 6.86
C GLU A 52 2.61 20.15 5.86
N ASN A 53 3.73 19.61 6.35
CA ASN A 53 4.86 19.21 5.51
C ASN A 53 4.78 17.74 5.05
N THR A 54 3.58 17.27 4.67
CA THR A 54 3.39 15.90 4.20
C THR A 54 2.33 15.83 3.11
N TRP A 55 2.37 14.78 2.30
CA TRP A 55 1.34 14.53 1.29
C TRP A 55 0.00 14.22 1.94
N SER A 56 -1.00 15.06 1.76
CA SER A 56 -2.32 14.85 2.35
C SER A 56 -3.45 15.50 1.54
N PRO A 57 -4.09 14.76 0.64
CA PRO A 57 -5.33 15.18 -0.03
C PRO A 57 -6.47 15.53 0.94
N ILE A 58 -6.50 14.94 2.15
CA ILE A 58 -7.45 15.33 3.20
C ILE A 58 -7.20 16.77 3.60
N ARG A 59 -5.94 17.15 3.89
CA ARG A 59 -5.60 18.52 4.27
C ARG A 59 -5.90 19.51 3.15
N GLU A 60 -5.61 19.15 1.90
CA GLU A 60 -5.90 20.00 0.75
C GLU A 60 -7.39 20.29 0.62
N LYS A 61 -8.24 19.28 0.83
CA LYS A 61 -9.70 19.43 0.77
C LYS A 61 -10.29 20.12 2.00
N TYR A 62 -9.71 19.87 3.17
CA TYR A 62 -10.21 20.34 4.46
C TYR A 62 -9.11 21.06 5.27
N PRO A 63 -8.59 22.20 4.81
CA PRO A 63 -7.39 22.83 5.39
C PRO A 63 -7.56 23.29 6.84
N ASN A 64 -8.80 23.51 7.28
CA ASN A 64 -9.12 23.92 8.65
C ASN A 64 -9.35 22.72 9.59
N GLY A 65 -9.37 21.50 9.10
CA GLY A 65 -9.73 20.34 9.91
C GLY A 65 -11.07 20.47 10.61
N ASN A 66 -11.20 19.92 11.82
CA ASN A 66 -12.39 19.94 12.66
C ASN A 66 -13.65 19.44 11.92
N ILE A 67 -13.47 18.33 11.22
CA ILE A 67 -14.50 17.65 10.45
C ILE A 67 -14.72 16.23 10.97
N GLU A 68 -15.89 15.69 10.72
CA GLU A 68 -16.17 14.27 10.83
C GLU A 68 -16.13 13.61 9.46
N MET A 69 -15.43 12.49 9.37
CA MET A 69 -15.30 11.69 8.15
C MET A 69 -15.63 10.24 8.48
N PRO A 70 -16.47 9.54 7.69
CA PRO A 70 -16.68 8.12 7.89
C PRO A 70 -15.38 7.33 7.78
N LEU A 71 -15.21 6.29 8.61
CA LEU A 71 -14.01 5.44 8.57
C LEU A 71 -13.74 4.88 7.16
N SER A 72 -14.79 4.53 6.43
CA SER A 72 -14.69 4.06 5.03
C SER A 72 -14.04 5.10 4.11
N GLU A 73 -14.36 6.39 4.27
CA GLU A 73 -13.76 7.46 3.48
C GLU A 73 -12.31 7.70 3.90
N LEU A 74 -12.02 7.67 5.19
CA LEU A 74 -10.65 7.78 5.70
C LEU A 74 -9.74 6.67 5.16
N ILE A 75 -10.23 5.41 5.10
CA ILE A 75 -9.50 4.30 4.48
C ILE A 75 -9.28 4.57 2.98
N LYS A 76 -10.27 5.08 2.25
CA LYS A 76 -10.13 5.42 0.82
C LYS A 76 -9.08 6.50 0.59
N TYR A 77 -9.07 7.56 1.38
CA TYR A 77 -8.01 8.58 1.30
C TYR A 77 -6.63 7.97 1.55
N THR A 78 -6.51 7.14 2.59
CA THR A 78 -5.24 6.53 2.99
C THR A 78 -4.71 5.56 1.92
N VAL A 79 -5.57 4.71 1.36
CA VAL A 79 -5.15 3.66 0.41
C VAL A 79 -5.12 4.17 -1.02
N ALA A 80 -6.24 4.71 -1.53
CA ALA A 80 -6.37 5.07 -2.94
C ALA A 80 -5.65 6.38 -3.31
N LYS A 81 -5.54 7.32 -2.36
CA LYS A 81 -4.86 8.61 -2.56
C LYS A 81 -3.56 8.74 -1.78
N SER A 82 -3.19 7.69 -1.06
CA SER A 82 -1.94 7.62 -0.27
C SER A 82 -1.79 8.71 0.79
N ASP A 83 -2.89 9.16 1.41
CA ASP A 83 -2.90 10.24 2.39
C ASP A 83 -2.08 9.89 3.65
N ASN A 84 -1.12 10.72 4.02
CA ASN A 84 -0.22 10.48 5.15
C ASN A 84 -0.88 10.80 6.50
N ASN A 85 -1.64 11.90 6.58
CA ASN A 85 -2.36 12.24 7.80
C ASN A 85 -3.46 11.21 8.09
N GLY A 86 -4.16 10.75 7.05
CA GLY A 86 -5.13 9.66 7.16
C GLY A 86 -4.50 8.35 7.64
N CYS A 87 -3.27 8.06 7.20
CA CYS A 87 -2.51 6.90 7.66
C CYS A 87 -2.27 6.94 9.18
N ASP A 88 -1.77 8.06 9.71
CA ASP A 88 -1.47 8.20 11.12
C ASP A 88 -2.74 8.22 11.99
N LEU A 89 -3.84 8.78 11.46
CA LEU A 89 -5.15 8.67 12.09
C LEU A 89 -5.62 7.21 12.23
N LEU A 90 -5.48 6.40 11.17
CA LEU A 90 -5.83 4.99 11.21
C LEU A 90 -4.94 4.20 12.16
N LEU A 91 -3.63 4.46 12.19
CA LEU A 91 -2.71 3.83 13.14
C LEU A 91 -3.12 4.15 14.59
N ARG A 92 -3.39 5.41 14.92
CA ARG A 92 -3.83 5.78 16.27
C ARG A 92 -5.15 5.12 16.66
N LEU A 93 -6.10 5.03 15.72
CA LEU A 93 -7.41 4.41 15.93
C LEU A 93 -7.31 2.96 16.38
N ILE A 94 -6.33 2.21 15.87
CA ILE A 94 -6.19 0.77 16.16
C ILE A 94 -5.12 0.45 17.20
N GLY A 95 -4.42 1.45 17.77
CA GLY A 95 -3.39 1.26 18.79
C GLY A 95 -1.96 1.13 18.27
N GLY A 96 -1.67 1.78 17.13
CA GLY A 96 -0.31 1.98 16.62
C GLY A 96 0.26 0.84 15.79
N THR A 97 1.54 1.00 15.45
CA THR A 97 2.29 0.08 14.56
C THR A 97 2.38 -1.34 15.11
N GLU A 98 2.49 -1.53 16.43
CA GLU A 98 2.55 -2.86 17.05
C GLU A 98 1.28 -3.69 16.79
N THR A 99 0.11 -3.06 16.74
CA THR A 99 -1.14 -3.75 16.41
C THR A 99 -1.11 -4.29 15.00
N VAL A 100 -0.61 -3.50 14.05
CA VAL A 100 -0.43 -3.92 12.65
C VAL A 100 0.59 -5.05 12.57
N GLN A 101 1.75 -4.89 13.23
CA GLN A 101 2.81 -5.90 13.26
C GLN A 101 2.29 -7.26 13.74
N LYS A 102 1.61 -7.28 14.89
CA LYS A 102 1.03 -8.51 15.46
C LYS A 102 -0.01 -9.13 14.53
N PHE A 103 -0.88 -8.29 13.94
CA PHE A 103 -1.92 -8.77 13.02
C PHE A 103 -1.31 -9.43 11.78
N ILE A 104 -0.35 -8.78 11.12
CA ILE A 104 0.29 -9.30 9.91
C ILE A 104 1.08 -10.58 10.20
N ASN A 105 1.83 -10.63 11.31
CA ASN A 105 2.55 -11.84 11.71
C ASN A 105 1.61 -13.03 11.95
N ASN A 106 0.43 -12.78 12.55
CA ASN A 106 -0.59 -13.79 12.78
C ASN A 106 -1.24 -14.32 11.48
N LYS A 107 -1.06 -13.62 10.36
CA LYS A 107 -1.46 -14.08 9.03
C LYS A 107 -0.36 -14.88 8.31
N GLY A 108 0.73 -15.22 9.02
CA GLY A 108 1.82 -16.05 8.50
C GLY A 108 2.90 -15.27 7.73
N ILE A 109 2.82 -13.94 7.71
CA ILE A 109 3.81 -13.08 7.07
C ILE A 109 4.93 -12.79 8.07
N LYS A 110 6.13 -13.34 7.82
CA LYS A 110 7.22 -13.34 8.80
C LYS A 110 8.28 -12.26 8.58
N ASN A 111 8.52 -11.88 7.32
CA ASN A 111 9.53 -10.89 6.96
C ASN A 111 8.94 -9.48 6.80
N PHE A 112 7.95 -9.15 7.62
CA PHE A 112 7.31 -7.85 7.70
C PHE A 112 7.74 -7.13 8.98
N THR A 113 8.09 -5.85 8.86
CA THR A 113 8.40 -4.97 9.99
C THR A 113 7.71 -3.64 9.80
N ILE A 114 7.02 -3.14 10.81
CA ILE A 114 6.46 -1.80 10.88
C ILE A 114 6.77 -1.18 12.23
N LYS A 115 7.56 -0.10 12.25
CA LYS A 115 8.03 0.59 13.47
C LYS A 115 7.72 2.08 13.45
N ALA A 116 7.60 2.68 12.25
CA ALA A 116 7.37 4.11 12.08
C ALA A 116 5.97 4.37 11.51
N ASP A 117 5.33 5.44 12.00
CA ASP A 117 4.22 6.10 11.33
C ASP A 117 4.74 7.13 10.31
N GLU A 118 3.85 7.83 9.60
CA GLU A 118 4.25 8.83 8.61
C GLU A 118 4.96 10.03 9.28
N ALA A 119 4.48 10.48 10.44
CA ALA A 119 5.10 11.56 11.19
C ALA A 119 6.54 11.21 11.61
N GLN A 120 6.80 9.95 11.96
CA GLN A 120 8.15 9.48 12.30
C GLN A 120 9.04 9.42 11.05
N MET A 121 8.55 8.86 9.93
CA MET A 121 9.30 8.79 8.67
C MET A 121 9.65 10.18 8.12
N HIS A 122 8.88 11.20 8.46
CA HIS A 122 9.12 12.59 8.05
C HIS A 122 10.27 13.27 8.80
N LYS A 123 10.75 12.68 9.91
CA LYS A 123 11.84 13.25 10.71
C LYS A 123 13.23 13.01 10.12
N GLY A 124 13.38 12.04 9.22
CA GLY A 124 14.65 11.73 8.59
C GLY A 124 14.59 10.50 7.69
N TYR A 125 15.48 10.45 6.73
CA TYR A 125 15.54 9.38 5.72
C TYR A 125 15.81 8.00 6.34
N GLU A 126 16.53 7.92 7.45
CA GLU A 126 16.82 6.66 8.16
C GLU A 126 15.57 5.96 8.66
N PHE A 127 14.51 6.71 9.03
CA PHE A 127 13.24 6.15 9.50
C PHE A 127 12.43 5.48 8.37
N MET A 128 12.70 5.82 7.11
CA MET A 128 12.05 5.19 5.97
C MET A 128 12.43 3.71 5.81
N TYR A 129 13.61 3.31 6.33
CA TYR A 129 14.06 1.91 6.36
C TYR A 129 13.48 1.10 7.53
N TRP A 130 12.71 1.72 8.44
CA TRP A 130 12.15 1.02 9.59
C TRP A 130 10.91 0.17 9.25
N ASN A 131 10.26 0.46 8.14
CA ASN A 131 9.10 -0.27 7.66
C ASN A 131 9.51 -1.09 6.44
N THR A 132 9.68 -2.40 6.62
CA THR A 132 10.21 -3.29 5.58
C THR A 132 9.37 -4.52 5.37
N THR A 133 9.43 -5.06 4.16
CA THR A 133 8.90 -6.37 3.79
C THR A 133 9.77 -7.00 2.73
N THR A 134 9.45 -8.24 2.33
CA THR A 134 10.05 -8.90 1.15
C THR A 134 9.03 -8.95 0.01
N THR A 135 9.47 -9.08 -1.23
CA THR A 135 8.56 -9.25 -2.38
C THR A 135 7.76 -10.55 -2.26
N ASN A 136 8.36 -11.61 -1.69
CA ASN A 136 7.69 -12.88 -1.45
C ASN A 136 6.56 -12.73 -0.42
N ASP A 137 6.82 -12.11 0.72
CA ASP A 137 5.80 -11.90 1.75
C ASP A 137 4.71 -10.92 1.29
N SER A 138 5.05 -9.89 0.51
CA SER A 138 4.07 -9.02 -0.14
C SER A 138 3.13 -9.79 -1.06
N ASN A 139 3.67 -10.64 -1.95
CA ASN A 139 2.85 -11.45 -2.85
C ASN A 139 2.02 -12.47 -2.08
N LEU A 140 2.58 -13.13 -1.05
CA LEU A 140 1.85 -14.06 -0.21
C LEU A 140 0.66 -13.38 0.49
N LEU A 141 0.88 -12.16 1.04
CA LEU A 141 -0.19 -11.40 1.68
C LEU A 141 -1.28 -10.99 0.70
N LEU A 142 -0.91 -10.50 -0.50
CA LEU A 142 -1.87 -10.14 -1.56
C LEU A 142 -2.71 -11.34 -1.98
N MET A 143 -2.09 -12.52 -2.18
CA MET A 143 -2.79 -13.76 -2.53
C MET A 143 -3.74 -14.20 -1.40
N ASN A 144 -3.27 -14.21 -0.15
CA ASN A 144 -4.09 -14.57 1.01
C ASN A 144 -5.25 -13.60 1.20
N PHE A 145 -5.03 -12.31 0.94
CA PHE A 145 -6.09 -11.29 0.96
C PHE A 145 -7.13 -11.55 -0.13
N PHE A 146 -6.70 -11.77 -1.36
CA PHE A 146 -7.61 -12.07 -2.48
C PHE A 146 -8.44 -13.34 -2.24
N ASP A 147 -7.82 -14.38 -1.69
CA ASP A 147 -8.46 -15.67 -1.35
C ASP A 147 -9.41 -15.59 -0.14
N GLY A 148 -9.59 -14.40 0.47
CA GLY A 148 -10.44 -14.23 1.65
C GLY A 148 -9.90 -14.85 2.94
N LYS A 149 -8.60 -15.19 3.00
CA LYS A 149 -7.95 -15.77 4.19
C LYS A 149 -7.56 -14.73 5.25
N VAL A 150 -7.61 -13.44 4.90
CA VAL A 150 -7.18 -12.34 5.77
C VAL A 150 -8.35 -11.63 6.41
N LEU A 151 -9.41 -11.34 5.65
CA LEU A 151 -10.59 -10.56 6.05
C LEU A 151 -11.89 -11.28 5.67
N SER A 152 -13.01 -10.80 6.18
CA SER A 152 -14.35 -11.20 5.71
C SER A 152 -14.55 -10.85 4.24
N LYS A 153 -15.54 -11.49 3.59
CA LYS A 153 -15.90 -11.21 2.18
C LYS A 153 -16.23 -9.73 1.96
N ASN A 154 -16.96 -9.10 2.88
CA ASN A 154 -17.37 -7.70 2.75
C ASN A 154 -16.16 -6.76 2.85
N SER A 155 -15.28 -6.95 3.83
CA SER A 155 -14.08 -6.15 4.01
C SER A 155 -13.06 -6.38 2.88
N THR A 156 -12.93 -7.61 2.37
CA THR A 156 -12.13 -7.93 1.19
C THR A 156 -12.65 -7.18 -0.04
N SER A 157 -13.95 -7.26 -0.31
CA SER A 157 -14.56 -6.54 -1.45
C SER A 157 -14.41 -5.03 -1.36
N PHE A 158 -14.58 -4.47 -0.15
CA PHE A 158 -14.40 -3.03 0.08
C PHE A 158 -12.96 -2.59 -0.21
N LEU A 159 -11.96 -3.32 0.32
CA LEU A 159 -10.55 -2.95 0.13
C LEU A 159 -10.10 -3.19 -1.31
N MET A 160 -10.53 -4.28 -1.96
CA MET A 160 -10.28 -4.52 -3.39
C MET A 160 -10.78 -3.36 -4.25
N LYS A 161 -12.03 -2.93 -4.03
CA LYS A 161 -12.60 -1.77 -4.74
C LYS A 161 -11.78 -0.50 -4.48
N THR A 162 -11.42 -0.24 -3.22
CA THR A 162 -10.60 0.91 -2.85
C THR A 162 -9.23 0.90 -3.54
N MET A 163 -8.59 -0.26 -3.65
CA MET A 163 -7.29 -0.40 -4.34
C MET A 163 -7.41 -0.27 -5.87
N ILE A 164 -8.55 -0.66 -6.48
CA ILE A 164 -8.82 -0.42 -7.91
C ILE A 164 -9.02 1.08 -8.18
N GLU A 165 -9.56 1.82 -7.22
CA GLU A 165 -9.75 3.28 -7.31
C GLU A 165 -8.46 4.09 -7.04
N THR A 166 -7.29 3.43 -6.91
CA THR A 166 -6.01 4.10 -6.67
C THR A 166 -5.68 5.10 -7.77
N THR A 167 -5.35 6.33 -7.36
CA THR A 167 -5.04 7.45 -8.27
C THR A 167 -3.55 7.76 -8.36
N THR A 168 -2.72 7.14 -7.53
CA THR A 168 -1.26 7.29 -7.52
C THR A 168 -0.59 6.26 -8.42
N GLY A 169 0.62 6.54 -8.92
CA GLY A 169 1.45 5.58 -9.65
C GLY A 169 0.95 5.23 -11.05
N THR A 170 0.35 6.18 -11.76
CA THR A 170 -0.07 6.01 -13.17
C THR A 170 1.09 5.64 -14.09
N THR A 171 2.33 5.86 -13.68
CA THR A 171 3.58 5.54 -14.40
C THR A 171 4.18 4.19 -13.98
N LYS A 172 3.54 3.45 -13.04
CA LYS A 172 4.06 2.21 -12.46
C LYS A 172 3.35 0.97 -13.03
N ILE A 173 2.87 0.04 -12.18
CA ILE A 173 2.25 -1.23 -12.61
C ILE A 173 1.21 -1.04 -13.72
N VAL A 174 0.38 -0.01 -13.64
CA VAL A 174 -0.72 0.23 -14.59
C VAL A 174 -0.28 0.80 -15.93
N ALA A 175 0.90 1.41 -16.02
CA ALA A 175 1.30 2.30 -17.12
C ALA A 175 1.27 1.66 -18.51
N GLN A 176 1.66 0.40 -18.62
CA GLN A 176 1.79 -0.30 -19.91
C GLN A 176 0.77 -1.43 -20.09
N LEU A 177 -0.16 -1.56 -19.16
CA LEU A 177 -1.23 -2.57 -19.30
C LEU A 177 -2.31 -2.08 -20.28
N PRO A 178 -3.04 -2.99 -20.93
CA PRO A 178 -4.15 -2.61 -21.78
C PRO A 178 -5.16 -1.72 -21.04
N LYS A 179 -5.68 -0.70 -21.71
CA LYS A 179 -6.65 0.23 -21.13
C LYS A 179 -7.87 -0.53 -20.58
N GLY A 180 -8.24 -0.21 -19.35
CA GLY A 180 -9.38 -0.85 -18.66
C GLY A 180 -9.02 -2.15 -17.93
N THR A 181 -7.74 -2.59 -17.92
CA THR A 181 -7.31 -3.70 -17.06
C THR A 181 -7.56 -3.36 -15.60
N PRO A 182 -8.36 -4.14 -14.85
CA PRO A 182 -8.56 -3.88 -13.44
C PRO A 182 -7.29 -4.21 -12.64
N VAL A 183 -6.77 -3.22 -11.93
CA VAL A 183 -5.57 -3.34 -11.09
C VAL A 183 -5.90 -2.80 -9.71
N ALA A 184 -5.95 -3.69 -8.73
CA ALA A 184 -6.02 -3.30 -7.32
C ALA A 184 -4.60 -3.14 -6.80
N HIS A 185 -4.13 -1.89 -6.56
CA HIS A 185 -2.72 -1.67 -6.23
C HIS A 185 -2.48 -0.63 -5.15
N LYS A 186 -1.28 -0.65 -4.57
CA LYS A 186 -0.80 0.35 -3.62
C LYS A 186 0.65 0.70 -3.90
N THR A 187 0.91 1.98 -4.10
CA THR A 187 2.23 2.54 -4.37
C THR A 187 2.98 2.97 -3.11
N GLY A 188 4.30 3.09 -3.22
CA GLY A 188 5.16 3.72 -2.22
C GLY A 188 6.32 4.42 -2.92
N SER A 189 6.63 5.65 -2.50
CA SER A 189 7.72 6.47 -3.05
C SER A 189 8.35 7.30 -1.95
N SER A 190 9.69 7.45 -1.97
CA SER A 190 10.41 8.32 -1.03
C SER A 190 10.68 9.71 -1.59
N GLY A 191 10.65 9.85 -2.91
CA GLY A 191 11.36 10.95 -3.55
C GLY A 191 12.88 10.76 -3.49
N LYS A 192 13.63 11.79 -3.85
CA LYS A 192 15.11 11.83 -3.77
C LYS A 192 15.55 12.53 -2.49
N ASP A 193 16.58 11.99 -1.86
CA ASP A 193 17.28 12.67 -0.78
C ASP A 193 18.21 13.78 -1.32
N GLU A 194 18.92 14.47 -0.41
CA GLU A 194 19.86 15.55 -0.74
C GLU A 194 21.05 15.08 -1.61
N LYS A 195 21.34 13.78 -1.63
CA LYS A 195 22.40 13.16 -2.45
C LYS A 195 21.87 12.62 -3.79
N GLY A 196 20.56 12.76 -4.04
CA GLY A 196 19.92 12.26 -5.25
C GLY A 196 19.53 10.78 -5.17
N LEU A 197 19.61 10.15 -3.97
CA LEU A 197 19.22 8.76 -3.75
C LEU A 197 17.71 8.65 -3.61
N THR A 198 17.09 7.77 -4.37
CA THR A 198 15.72 7.29 -4.15
C THR A 198 15.76 6.05 -3.26
N ILE A 199 15.31 6.18 -2.01
CA ILE A 199 15.29 5.08 -1.04
C ILE A 199 14.37 3.96 -1.53
N ALA A 200 13.20 4.33 -2.03
CA ALA A 200 12.27 3.36 -2.59
C ALA A 200 11.31 3.98 -3.61
N GLU A 201 11.08 3.21 -4.69
CA GLU A 201 10.02 3.39 -5.67
C GLU A 201 9.34 2.04 -5.84
N ASN A 202 8.10 1.91 -5.36
CA ASN A 202 7.43 0.64 -5.19
C ASN A 202 6.03 0.65 -5.75
N ASP A 203 5.56 -0.54 -6.16
CA ASP A 203 4.14 -0.79 -6.40
C ASP A 203 3.82 -2.28 -6.17
N ILE A 204 2.74 -2.57 -5.48
CA ILE A 204 2.23 -3.92 -5.25
C ILE A 204 0.76 -4.00 -5.64
N GLY A 205 0.32 -5.12 -6.18
CA GLY A 205 -1.08 -5.22 -6.58
C GLY A 205 -1.54 -6.60 -7.03
N ILE A 206 -2.85 -6.66 -7.32
CA ILE A 206 -3.55 -7.79 -7.87
C ILE A 206 -4.12 -7.35 -9.22
N ILE A 207 -3.76 -8.07 -10.28
CA ILE A 207 -4.16 -7.76 -11.65
C ILE A 207 -5.15 -8.81 -12.12
N THR A 208 -6.25 -8.34 -12.73
CA THR A 208 -7.25 -9.21 -13.36
C THR A 208 -6.96 -9.32 -14.85
N LEU A 209 -6.77 -10.56 -15.32
CA LEU A 209 -6.56 -10.90 -16.72
C LEU A 209 -7.88 -10.91 -17.52
N PRO A 210 -7.83 -10.78 -18.86
CA PRO A 210 -9.03 -10.84 -19.70
C PRO A 210 -9.84 -12.14 -19.59
N ASN A 211 -9.18 -13.25 -19.22
CA ASN A 211 -9.84 -14.55 -18.98
C ASN A 211 -10.41 -14.70 -17.56
N GLY A 212 -10.45 -13.62 -16.77
CA GLY A 212 -10.96 -13.62 -15.41
C GLY A 212 -10.02 -14.20 -14.34
N LYS A 213 -8.85 -14.69 -14.71
CA LYS A 213 -7.83 -15.12 -13.74
C LYS A 213 -7.15 -13.90 -13.12
N HIS A 214 -6.50 -14.11 -11.97
CA HIS A 214 -5.82 -13.07 -11.21
C HIS A 214 -4.39 -13.50 -10.88
N TYR A 215 -3.50 -12.52 -10.73
CA TYR A 215 -2.18 -12.74 -10.16
C TYR A 215 -1.76 -11.57 -9.27
N ALA A 216 -0.94 -11.86 -8.28
CA ALA A 216 -0.30 -10.86 -7.44
C ALA A 216 1.07 -10.48 -8.02
N ILE A 217 1.43 -9.21 -7.91
CA ILE A 217 2.73 -8.68 -8.32
C ILE A 217 3.23 -7.68 -7.28
N SER A 218 4.51 -7.75 -6.95
CA SER A 218 5.18 -6.78 -6.06
C SER A 218 6.52 -6.41 -6.67
N VAL A 219 6.70 -5.12 -6.98
CA VAL A 219 7.93 -4.59 -7.55
C VAL A 219 8.47 -3.51 -6.63
N PHE A 220 9.70 -3.70 -6.16
CA PHE A 220 10.41 -2.78 -5.28
C PHE A 220 11.71 -2.37 -5.96
N VAL A 221 11.88 -1.07 -6.22
CA VAL A 221 13.14 -0.46 -6.63
C VAL A 221 13.68 0.28 -5.41
N SER A 222 14.81 -0.12 -4.87
CA SER A 222 15.38 0.50 -3.67
C SER A 222 16.82 0.94 -3.88
N ASP A 223 17.21 2.00 -3.14
CA ASP A 223 18.56 2.56 -3.15
C ASP A 223 19.05 2.91 -4.56
N SER A 224 18.20 3.59 -5.33
CA SER A 224 18.45 3.92 -6.73
C SER A 224 18.94 5.36 -6.90
N MET A 225 20.02 5.53 -7.66
CA MET A 225 20.51 6.83 -8.11
C MET A 225 19.89 7.28 -9.45
N GLU A 226 19.07 6.43 -10.06
CA GLU A 226 18.39 6.71 -11.33
C GLU A 226 17.31 7.78 -11.20
N THR A 227 16.82 8.24 -12.34
CA THR A 227 15.69 9.19 -12.39
C THR A 227 14.39 8.51 -11.95
N GLU A 228 13.41 9.27 -11.49
CA GLU A 228 12.07 8.77 -11.20
C GLU A 228 11.45 8.09 -12.43
N GLU A 229 11.65 8.67 -13.62
CA GLU A 229 11.18 8.08 -14.87
C GLU A 229 11.78 6.69 -15.11
N THR A 230 13.10 6.51 -14.90
CA THR A 230 13.77 5.22 -15.01
C THR A 230 13.21 4.23 -14.00
N ASN A 231 13.08 4.63 -12.73
CA ASN A 231 12.60 3.76 -11.66
C ASN A 231 11.14 3.29 -11.90
N THR A 232 10.26 4.21 -12.28
CA THR A 232 8.86 3.88 -12.57
C THR A 232 8.74 3.05 -13.86
N LYS A 233 9.58 3.31 -14.87
CA LYS A 233 9.63 2.52 -16.10
C LYS A 233 10.05 1.06 -15.83
N ILE A 234 11.00 0.83 -14.93
CA ILE A 234 11.38 -0.53 -14.51
C ILE A 234 10.15 -1.28 -13.98
N ILE A 235 9.36 -0.64 -13.12
CA ILE A 235 8.12 -1.23 -12.56
C ILE A 235 7.12 -1.54 -13.69
N ALA A 236 6.91 -0.58 -14.60
CA ALA A 236 5.98 -0.74 -15.73
C ALA A 236 6.41 -1.87 -16.69
N ASP A 237 7.69 -1.93 -17.04
CA ASP A 237 8.25 -2.95 -17.95
C ASP A 237 8.12 -4.36 -17.35
N ILE A 238 8.40 -4.52 -16.06
CA ILE A 238 8.20 -5.79 -15.33
C ILE A 238 6.73 -6.19 -15.36
N SER A 239 5.84 -5.25 -14.99
CA SER A 239 4.39 -5.48 -14.99
C SER A 239 3.88 -5.93 -16.36
N LYS A 240 4.30 -5.24 -17.42
CA LYS A 240 3.92 -5.57 -18.80
C LYS A 240 4.37 -6.97 -19.19
N ARG A 241 5.61 -7.33 -18.91
CA ARG A 241 6.16 -8.66 -19.25
C ARG A 241 5.41 -9.79 -18.53
N VAL A 242 5.10 -9.59 -17.24
CA VAL A 242 4.34 -10.54 -16.44
C VAL A 242 2.91 -10.68 -16.98
N PHE A 243 2.25 -9.55 -17.30
CA PHE A 243 0.92 -9.55 -17.90
C PHE A 243 0.89 -10.31 -19.23
N ASP A 244 1.82 -10.01 -20.13
CA ASP A 244 1.89 -10.67 -21.44
C ASP A 244 2.12 -12.18 -21.32
N TYR A 245 2.95 -12.59 -20.35
CA TYR A 245 3.19 -14.01 -20.09
C TYR A 245 1.92 -14.72 -19.64
N PHE A 246 1.18 -14.17 -18.66
CA PHE A 246 -0.03 -14.81 -18.15
C PHE A 246 -1.23 -14.67 -19.09
N SER A 247 -1.29 -13.66 -19.94
CA SER A 247 -2.37 -13.49 -20.92
C SER A 247 -2.31 -14.50 -22.08
N ARG A 248 -1.16 -15.15 -22.29
CA ARG A 248 -0.98 -16.19 -23.32
C ARG A 248 -1.30 -17.61 -22.83
N LYS A 249 -1.60 -17.76 -21.53
CA LYS A 249 -1.94 -19.03 -20.85
C LYS A 249 -3.39 -19.07 -20.39
#